data_a58e20376c14dd165cdcf1fb17e4dd10
#
_entry.id   a58e20376c14dd165cdcf1fb17e4dd10
#
_cell.length_a   1.000
_cell.length_b   1.000
_cell.length_c   1.000
_cell.angle_alpha   90.00
_cell.angle_beta   90.00
_cell.angle_gamma   90.00
#
_symmetry.space_group_name_H-M   'P 1'
#
loop_
_entity.id
_entity.type
_entity.pdbx_description
1 polymer ?
#
loop_
_entity_poly.entity_id
_entity_poly.type
_entity_poly.pdbx_seq_one_letter_code
_entity_poly.pdbx_strand_id
1 'polypeptide(L)'
;MKTCRRVIISVCNIRQLISLGLLLWVSIIWGVVDSELLYNEQEAISSQPEIEIALIELQESPVAINFESLDRLLIIPGIEPEEIRKLHDIVKGRQIKNRNELIKKGMPEDVMRLLDTYITYSRPAESKINMALVSAFSDTSFTRSSFRTKIQQGDVELGILLDRRGEEAVEDVFHPFYFKYDCYPWQFLVGQYTVRWGQGILHAPAFRMGFGKTAGGFYSSSDNVIRPYTSSYENTYFSGSAVQYKQGAFRGIIYFSEAKLAVNYADSMLISSITDGSDEEEFYTLETCLGGALLREWSNWKLGLLAERLRYSEEFEKEVGWGELENYSGWIEYKGRNLLTGGEIAYSEAKWAGSLTLKYGSSKFRQYLLFRRYQADFPDIHGNPAARKSHFGGEEGIYYGITLKPDSKWRIDMYADLYYFPEERYLIDLPSGGAEEMLNVKYGRGDNYLEIYGRYRKADQHVVIDDSSMVIPVVNGSGQITLSQEVEHIILQSRMGFRWEENTETGELKRGFVIYQQAGRKFGNSKLWLRITAFRGELPLYLYENN
;
A
#
# COMPACT_ATOMS: atom_id res chain seq x y z
N MET A 1 -6.44 -32.23 -14.85
CA MET A 1 -5.03 -32.10 -14.45
C MET A 1 -4.12 -32.67 -15.53
N LYS A 2 -3.49 -31.82 -16.32
CA LYS A 2 -2.39 -32.20 -17.23
C LYS A 2 -1.33 -31.12 -17.12
N THR A 3 -0.26 -31.46 -16.43
CA THR A 3 0.94 -30.67 -16.24
C THR A 3 1.67 -30.48 -17.56
N CYS A 4 1.85 -29.27 -18.00
CA CYS A 4 2.68 -28.95 -19.16
C CYS A 4 4.12 -28.71 -18.69
N ARG A 5 5.00 -29.69 -18.89
CA ARG A 5 6.46 -29.56 -18.69
C ARG A 5 7.09 -29.07 -19.99
N ARG A 6 7.75 -27.93 -19.95
CA ARG A 6 8.78 -27.59 -20.94
C ARG A 6 10.10 -27.40 -20.23
N VAL A 7 11.03 -28.30 -20.48
CA VAL A 7 12.42 -28.22 -20.04
C VAL A 7 13.25 -27.75 -21.23
N ILE A 8 13.95 -26.64 -21.08
CA ILE A 8 14.99 -26.21 -22.02
C ILE A 8 16.33 -26.29 -21.27
N ILE A 9 17.20 -27.19 -21.71
CA ILE A 9 18.55 -27.38 -21.17
C ILE A 9 19.52 -26.61 -22.06
N SER A 10 20.23 -25.66 -21.51
CA SER A 10 21.42 -25.06 -22.09
C SER A 10 22.63 -25.38 -21.19
N VAL A 11 23.70 -25.81 -21.82
CA VAL A 11 24.89 -26.39 -21.19
C VAL A 11 25.61 -25.38 -20.30
N CYS A 12 25.82 -25.75 -19.05
CA CYS A 12 26.55 -24.97 -18.07
C CYS A 12 27.61 -25.81 -17.34
N ASN A 13 28.69 -25.16 -16.91
CA ASN A 13 29.90 -25.74 -16.29
C ASN A 13 29.62 -26.68 -15.09
N ILE A 14 30.38 -27.74 -14.95
CA ILE A 14 30.20 -28.85 -13.99
C ILE A 14 30.03 -28.42 -12.53
N ARG A 15 30.62 -27.31 -12.10
CA ARG A 15 30.43 -26.77 -10.73
C ARG A 15 29.03 -26.20 -10.50
N GLN A 16 28.38 -25.69 -11.54
CA GLN A 16 27.00 -25.17 -11.47
C GLN A 16 25.99 -26.31 -11.53
N LEU A 17 26.31 -27.42 -12.21
CA LEU A 17 25.48 -28.63 -12.24
C LEU A 17 25.43 -29.34 -10.88
N ILE A 18 26.51 -29.32 -10.09
CA ILE A 18 26.53 -29.90 -8.74
C ILE A 18 25.65 -29.09 -7.77
N SER A 19 25.67 -27.76 -7.81
CA SER A 19 24.78 -26.92 -7.00
C SER A 19 23.32 -27.02 -7.43
N LEU A 20 23.04 -27.11 -8.73
CA LEU A 20 21.69 -27.37 -9.26
C LEU A 20 21.19 -28.79 -8.90
N GLY A 21 22.06 -29.79 -8.95
CA GLY A 21 21.77 -31.18 -8.59
C GLY A 21 21.41 -31.35 -7.12
N LEU A 22 22.12 -30.67 -6.22
CA LEU A 22 21.80 -30.65 -4.79
C LEU A 22 20.47 -29.96 -4.48
N LEU A 23 20.13 -28.89 -5.21
CA LEU A 23 18.86 -28.18 -5.08
C LEU A 23 17.67 -28.98 -5.65
N LEU A 24 17.88 -29.73 -6.74
CA LEU A 24 16.87 -30.65 -7.31
C LEU A 24 16.63 -31.87 -6.43
N TRP A 25 17.64 -32.37 -5.72
CA TRP A 25 17.51 -33.52 -4.81
C TRP A 25 16.64 -33.20 -3.59
N VAL A 26 16.72 -31.98 -3.06
CA VAL A 26 15.86 -31.51 -1.96
C VAL A 26 14.39 -31.37 -2.42
N SER A 27 14.15 -31.06 -3.69
CA SER A 27 12.79 -30.89 -4.26
C SER A 27 12.08 -32.21 -4.58
N ILE A 28 12.80 -33.34 -4.75
CA ILE A 28 12.22 -34.63 -5.14
C ILE A 28 11.72 -35.44 -3.93
N ILE A 29 12.18 -35.14 -2.72
CA ILE A 29 11.85 -35.91 -1.49
C ILE A 29 10.41 -35.61 -0.99
N TRP A 30 9.73 -34.54 -1.45
CA TRP A 30 8.45 -34.09 -0.93
C TRP A 30 7.39 -33.98 -2.02
N GLY A 31 6.94 -35.08 -2.53
CA GLY A 31 5.83 -35.14 -3.47
C GLY A 31 4.48 -35.34 -2.78
N VAL A 32 3.48 -34.70 -3.37
CA VAL A 32 2.00 -34.81 -3.19
C VAL A 32 1.39 -33.77 -2.25
N VAL A 33 0.59 -32.90 -2.83
CA VAL A 33 -0.22 -31.90 -2.13
C VAL A 33 -1.66 -31.96 -2.63
N ASP A 34 -2.58 -32.01 -1.69
CA ASP A 34 -4.02 -31.85 -1.90
C ASP A 34 -4.41 -30.38 -2.05
N SER A 35 -5.32 -30.07 -2.99
CA SER A 35 -5.60 -28.73 -3.49
C SER A 35 -6.83 -28.02 -2.88
N GLU A 36 -7.41 -28.50 -1.78
CA GLU A 36 -8.69 -27.99 -1.26
C GLU A 36 -8.60 -26.86 -0.19
N LEU A 37 -7.42 -26.31 0.13
CA LEU A 37 -7.26 -25.36 1.27
C LEU A 37 -7.03 -23.90 0.87
N LEU A 38 -7.54 -23.44 -0.26
CA LEU A 38 -7.23 -22.09 -0.79
C LEU A 38 -8.27 -20.98 -0.47
N TYR A 39 -9.27 -21.21 0.37
CA TYR A 39 -10.26 -20.17 0.69
C TYR A 39 -10.29 -19.88 2.18
N ASN A 40 -9.80 -18.74 2.59
CA ASN A 40 -10.19 -17.85 3.69
C ASN A 40 -9.00 -17.10 4.31
N GLU A 41 -8.72 -15.91 3.82
CA GLU A 41 -8.12 -14.76 4.53
C GLU A 41 -8.09 -13.53 3.61
N GLN A 42 -9.21 -12.85 3.50
CA GLN A 42 -9.35 -11.61 2.71
C GLN A 42 -8.80 -10.36 3.41
N GLU A 43 -8.45 -10.42 4.69
CA GLU A 43 -8.10 -9.20 5.46
C GLU A 43 -6.71 -8.59 5.20
N ALA A 44 -5.79 -9.30 4.55
CA ALA A 44 -4.43 -8.78 4.32
C ALA A 44 -4.18 -8.26 2.89
N ILE A 45 -5.15 -8.38 2.00
CA ILE A 45 -4.97 -8.17 0.55
C ILE A 45 -5.41 -6.79 0.10
N SER A 46 -6.21 -6.06 0.87
CA SER A 46 -6.82 -4.79 0.42
C SER A 46 -5.86 -3.62 0.17
N SER A 47 -4.62 -3.67 0.64
CA SER A 47 -3.67 -2.55 0.47
C SER A 47 -2.62 -2.76 -0.62
N GLN A 48 -2.53 -3.92 -1.23
CA GLN A 48 -1.45 -4.26 -2.16
C GLN A 48 -1.72 -3.90 -3.63
N PRO A 49 -2.94 -4.05 -4.18
CA PRO A 49 -3.21 -3.66 -5.56
C PRO A 49 -2.95 -2.18 -5.83
N GLU A 50 -3.21 -1.32 -4.85
CA GLU A 50 -2.98 0.12 -4.99
C GLU A 50 -1.50 0.49 -5.09
N ILE A 51 -0.61 -0.24 -4.40
CA ILE A 51 0.85 -0.02 -4.54
C ILE A 51 1.30 -0.41 -5.93
N GLU A 52 0.89 -1.58 -6.36
CA GLU A 52 1.31 -2.12 -7.63
C GLU A 52 0.87 -1.20 -8.76
N ILE A 53 -0.38 -0.76 -8.74
CA ILE A 53 -0.91 0.21 -9.70
C ILE A 53 -0.12 1.52 -9.65
N ALA A 54 0.13 2.06 -8.47
CA ALA A 54 0.84 3.32 -8.34
C ALA A 54 2.34 3.20 -8.71
N LEU A 55 2.96 2.05 -8.52
CA LEU A 55 4.30 1.76 -9.00
C LEU A 55 4.33 1.58 -10.52
N ILE A 56 3.33 0.92 -11.11
CA ILE A 56 3.17 0.83 -12.56
C ILE A 56 3.00 2.22 -13.16
N GLU A 57 2.14 3.06 -12.59
CA GLU A 57 1.98 4.46 -13.02
C GLU A 57 3.28 5.26 -12.95
N LEU A 58 4.07 5.02 -11.90
CA LEU A 58 5.37 5.68 -11.74
C LEU A 58 6.41 5.16 -12.74
N GLN A 59 6.36 3.90 -13.13
CA GLN A 59 7.21 3.34 -14.20
C GLN A 59 6.82 3.87 -15.57
N GLU A 60 5.53 3.94 -15.87
CA GLU A 60 5.01 4.48 -17.13
C GLU A 60 5.26 5.98 -17.27
N SER A 61 5.28 6.69 -16.13
CA SER A 61 5.52 8.13 -16.06
C SER A 61 6.63 8.45 -15.04
N PRO A 62 7.90 8.14 -15.37
CA PRO A 62 9.03 8.40 -14.49
C PRO A 62 9.13 9.89 -14.15
N VAL A 63 9.51 10.17 -12.91
CA VAL A 63 9.67 11.54 -12.41
C VAL A 63 10.86 12.21 -13.06
N ALA A 64 10.66 13.35 -13.72
CA ALA A 64 11.72 14.17 -14.27
C ALA A 64 12.38 14.97 -13.15
N ILE A 65 13.44 14.41 -12.54
CA ILE A 65 14.02 14.89 -11.28
C ILE A 65 14.49 16.34 -11.29
N ASN A 66 14.79 16.89 -12.47
CA ASN A 66 15.21 18.29 -12.63
C ASN A 66 14.03 19.27 -12.75
N PHE A 67 12.78 18.77 -12.91
CA PHE A 67 11.64 19.58 -13.36
C PHE A 67 10.36 19.35 -12.56
N GLU A 68 10.22 18.20 -11.92
CA GLU A 68 9.00 17.78 -11.21
C GLU A 68 9.22 17.65 -9.71
N SER A 69 8.12 17.62 -8.93
CA SER A 69 8.18 17.26 -7.51
C SER A 69 8.61 15.82 -7.33
N LEU A 70 9.53 15.60 -6.40
CA LEU A 70 10.08 14.27 -6.09
C LEU A 70 9.20 13.45 -5.15
N ASP A 71 8.11 14.00 -4.64
CA ASP A 71 7.25 13.35 -3.63
C ASP A 71 6.59 12.07 -4.16
N ARG A 72 6.39 11.96 -5.48
CA ARG A 72 5.90 10.73 -6.12
C ARG A 72 6.83 9.53 -5.90
N LEU A 73 8.11 9.77 -5.67
CA LEU A 73 9.09 8.71 -5.43
C LEU A 73 8.99 8.10 -4.02
N LEU A 74 8.25 8.74 -3.11
CA LEU A 74 8.03 8.24 -1.75
C LEU A 74 7.19 6.96 -1.70
N ILE A 75 6.47 6.65 -2.78
CA ILE A 75 5.68 5.43 -2.89
C ILE A 75 6.54 4.19 -3.14
N ILE A 76 7.79 4.36 -3.59
CA ILE A 76 8.69 3.25 -3.92
C ILE A 76 9.09 2.52 -2.63
N PRO A 77 8.81 1.20 -2.52
CA PRO A 77 9.17 0.43 -1.35
C PRO A 77 10.69 0.48 -1.10
N GLY A 78 11.07 0.81 0.13
CA GLY A 78 12.48 0.91 0.51
C GLY A 78 13.12 2.28 0.28
N ILE A 79 12.43 3.22 -0.36
CA ILE A 79 12.84 4.62 -0.45
C ILE A 79 12.34 5.37 0.80
N GLU A 80 13.25 6.11 1.40
CA GLU A 80 12.98 6.90 2.59
C GLU A 80 12.83 8.39 2.25
N PRO A 81 11.98 9.15 2.96
CA PRO A 81 11.83 10.58 2.74
C PRO A 81 13.14 11.38 2.79
N GLU A 82 14.14 10.90 3.55
CA GLU A 82 15.46 11.53 3.59
C GLU A 82 16.26 11.34 2.33
N GLU A 83 16.10 10.20 1.67
CA GLU A 83 16.74 9.92 0.40
C GLU A 83 16.17 10.83 -0.70
N ILE A 84 14.85 11.03 -0.67
CA ILE A 84 14.20 11.99 -1.56
C ILE A 84 14.60 13.43 -1.23
N ARG A 85 14.70 13.80 0.05
CA ARG A 85 15.20 15.12 0.45
C ARG A 85 16.64 15.34 -0.01
N LYS A 86 17.50 14.34 0.17
CA LYS A 86 18.88 14.38 -0.31
C LYS A 86 18.94 14.51 -1.83
N LEU A 87 18.09 13.78 -2.55
CA LEU A 87 17.94 13.93 -3.99
C LEU A 87 17.52 15.35 -4.35
N HIS A 88 16.52 15.90 -3.66
CA HIS A 88 16.05 17.27 -3.84
C HIS A 88 17.19 18.29 -3.63
N ASP A 89 17.98 18.15 -2.56
CA ASP A 89 19.11 19.05 -2.28
C ASP A 89 20.21 18.96 -3.35
N ILE A 90 20.41 17.79 -3.94
CA ILE A 90 21.36 17.59 -5.03
C ILE A 90 20.87 18.23 -6.32
N VAL A 91 19.59 18.12 -6.66
CA VAL A 91 19.02 18.65 -7.91
C VAL A 91 18.67 20.13 -7.80
N LYS A 92 18.49 20.68 -6.60
CA LYS A 92 18.11 22.07 -6.37
C LYS A 92 19.10 23.04 -7.00
N GLY A 93 18.63 23.81 -7.99
CA GLY A 93 19.42 24.80 -8.71
C GLY A 93 20.51 24.22 -9.63
N ARG A 94 20.44 22.93 -9.97
CA ARG A 94 21.40 22.22 -10.83
C ARG A 94 20.67 21.31 -11.79
N GLN A 95 21.21 21.12 -12.98
CA GLN A 95 20.69 20.15 -13.95
C GLN A 95 21.55 18.88 -13.90
N ILE A 96 20.98 17.81 -13.39
CA ILE A 96 21.61 16.49 -13.32
C ILE A 96 21.35 15.77 -14.66
N LYS A 97 22.40 15.22 -15.25
CA LYS A 97 22.33 14.64 -16.59
C LYS A 97 22.21 13.11 -16.60
N ASN A 98 22.70 12.44 -15.56
CA ASN A 98 22.72 10.99 -15.51
C ASN A 98 22.93 10.45 -14.08
N ARG A 99 22.75 9.13 -13.93
CA ARG A 99 22.92 8.35 -12.71
C ARG A 99 24.28 8.56 -12.02
N ASN A 100 25.36 8.54 -12.81
CA ASN A 100 26.70 8.62 -12.27
C ASN A 100 26.97 9.98 -11.61
N GLU A 101 26.33 11.03 -12.08
CA GLU A 101 26.43 12.35 -11.47
C GLU A 101 25.75 12.39 -10.10
N LEU A 102 24.58 11.75 -9.92
CA LEU A 102 23.92 11.62 -8.63
C LEU A 102 24.78 10.85 -7.62
N ILE A 103 25.38 9.73 -8.05
CA ILE A 103 26.26 8.92 -7.20
C ILE A 103 27.49 9.73 -6.78
N LYS A 104 28.12 10.44 -7.71
CA LYS A 104 29.28 11.33 -7.40
C LYS A 104 28.93 12.44 -6.41
N LYS A 105 27.66 12.90 -6.41
CA LYS A 105 27.15 13.92 -5.47
C LYS A 105 26.67 13.32 -4.15
N GLY A 106 26.84 12.02 -3.97
CA GLY A 106 26.63 11.33 -2.71
C GLY A 106 25.31 10.59 -2.56
N MET A 107 24.51 10.40 -3.64
CA MET A 107 23.40 9.46 -3.58
C MET A 107 23.93 8.04 -3.38
N PRO A 108 23.36 7.27 -2.43
CA PRO A 108 23.75 5.88 -2.23
C PRO A 108 23.40 5.03 -3.46
N GLU A 109 24.26 4.09 -3.81
CA GLU A 109 24.08 3.28 -5.01
C GLU A 109 22.89 2.32 -4.92
N ASP A 110 22.60 1.82 -3.72
CA ASP A 110 21.44 1.00 -3.42
C ASP A 110 20.12 1.77 -3.62
N VAL A 111 20.08 3.03 -3.18
CA VAL A 111 18.94 3.94 -3.43
C VAL A 111 18.79 4.21 -4.92
N MET A 112 19.87 4.45 -5.63
CA MET A 112 19.81 4.68 -7.07
C MET A 112 19.28 3.48 -7.86
N ARG A 113 19.54 2.25 -7.43
CA ARG A 113 18.97 1.06 -8.05
C ARG A 113 17.45 0.97 -7.90
N LEU A 114 16.92 1.44 -6.77
CA LEU A 114 15.48 1.51 -6.54
C LEU A 114 14.85 2.62 -7.39
N LEU A 115 15.55 3.72 -7.59
CA LEU A 115 15.05 4.89 -8.30
C LEU A 115 15.15 4.78 -9.83
N ASP A 116 16.14 4.05 -10.36
CA ASP A 116 16.50 4.08 -11.79
C ASP A 116 15.34 3.82 -12.76
N THR A 117 14.36 3.00 -12.36
CA THR A 117 13.18 2.69 -13.19
C THR A 117 12.12 3.81 -13.13
N TYR A 118 12.15 4.64 -12.09
CA TYR A 118 11.11 5.60 -11.75
C TYR A 118 11.51 7.05 -11.96
N ILE A 119 12.74 7.32 -12.42
CA ILE A 119 13.24 8.67 -12.66
C ILE A 119 13.73 8.86 -14.09
N THR A 120 13.65 10.09 -14.55
CA THR A 120 14.27 10.54 -15.81
C THR A 120 15.04 11.85 -15.60
N TYR A 121 16.07 12.05 -16.39
CA TYR A 121 16.92 13.26 -16.37
C TYR A 121 16.48 14.26 -17.43
N SER A 122 15.68 13.82 -18.38
CA SER A 122 15.20 14.61 -19.50
C SER A 122 14.05 15.53 -19.06
N ARG A 123 13.87 16.61 -19.79
CA ARG A 123 12.67 17.45 -19.63
C ARG A 123 11.45 16.62 -20.02
N PRO A 124 10.33 16.73 -19.27
CA PRO A 124 9.08 16.12 -19.69
C PRO A 124 8.74 16.57 -21.11
N ALA A 125 8.26 15.67 -21.93
CA ALA A 125 7.78 16.01 -23.26
C ALA A 125 6.59 16.96 -23.13
N GLU A 126 6.51 17.98 -23.98
CA GLU A 126 5.37 18.93 -24.03
C GLU A 126 4.06 18.20 -24.35
N SER A 127 4.15 17.07 -25.01
CA SER A 127 3.02 16.17 -25.28
C SER A 127 3.41 14.75 -24.95
N LYS A 128 2.60 14.07 -24.16
CA LYS A 128 2.83 12.69 -23.73
C LYS A 128 1.53 11.90 -23.82
N ILE A 129 1.60 10.74 -24.43
CA ILE A 129 0.50 9.76 -24.47
C ILE A 129 1.02 8.48 -23.83
N ASN A 130 0.37 8.03 -22.77
CA ASN A 130 0.62 6.75 -22.14
C ASN A 130 -0.61 5.87 -22.36
N MET A 131 -0.40 4.65 -22.81
CA MET A 131 -1.45 3.66 -22.97
C MET A 131 -1.00 2.35 -22.32
N ALA A 132 -1.88 1.72 -21.57
CA ALA A 132 -1.65 0.41 -21.00
C ALA A 132 -2.86 -0.47 -21.27
N LEU A 133 -2.62 -1.71 -21.67
CA LEU A 133 -3.62 -2.77 -21.80
C LEU A 133 -3.17 -3.93 -20.91
N VAL A 134 -4.01 -4.32 -19.98
CA VAL A 134 -3.78 -5.47 -19.10
C VAL A 134 -4.92 -6.45 -19.31
N SER A 135 -4.61 -7.73 -19.48
CA SER A 135 -5.59 -8.81 -19.55
C SER A 135 -5.15 -9.96 -18.67
N ALA A 136 -6.05 -10.45 -17.85
CA ALA A 136 -5.83 -11.58 -16.97
C ALA A 136 -6.77 -12.74 -17.36
N PHE A 137 -6.23 -13.95 -17.31
CA PHE A 137 -6.94 -15.20 -17.61
C PHE A 137 -6.67 -16.19 -16.48
N SER A 138 -7.72 -16.89 -16.05
CA SER A 138 -7.63 -18.01 -15.12
C SER A 138 -8.10 -19.29 -15.81
N ASP A 139 -7.23 -20.31 -15.81
CA ASP A 139 -7.45 -21.66 -16.37
C ASP A 139 -8.16 -21.70 -17.74
N THR A 140 -9.44 -21.44 -17.80
CA THR A 140 -10.27 -21.49 -19.02
C THR A 140 -11.15 -20.28 -19.21
N SER A 141 -11.14 -19.32 -18.28
CA SER A 141 -12.01 -18.15 -18.31
C SER A 141 -11.22 -16.84 -18.36
N PHE A 142 -11.79 -15.87 -19.01
CA PHE A 142 -11.34 -14.49 -18.97
C PHE A 142 -11.74 -13.87 -17.63
N THR A 143 -10.77 -13.39 -16.85
CA THR A 143 -11.05 -12.87 -15.51
C THR A 143 -11.05 -11.34 -15.45
N ARG A 144 -10.27 -10.69 -16.31
CA ARG A 144 -10.18 -9.22 -16.30
C ARG A 144 -9.57 -8.67 -17.58
N SER A 145 -10.05 -7.51 -18.03
CA SER A 145 -9.36 -6.67 -19.00
C SER A 145 -9.46 -5.21 -18.61
N SER A 146 -8.32 -4.53 -18.57
CA SER A 146 -8.30 -3.09 -18.34
C SER A 146 -7.52 -2.37 -19.43
N PHE A 147 -8.07 -1.26 -19.90
CA PHE A 147 -7.43 -0.34 -20.83
C PHE A 147 -7.34 1.03 -20.19
N ARG A 148 -6.12 1.54 -20.04
CA ARG A 148 -5.84 2.86 -19.49
C ARG A 148 -5.17 3.73 -20.52
N THR A 149 -5.64 4.97 -20.62
CA THR A 149 -5.01 6.01 -21.44
C THR A 149 -4.86 7.29 -20.66
N LYS A 150 -3.68 7.90 -20.76
CA LYS A 150 -3.37 9.21 -20.21
C LYS A 150 -2.72 10.05 -21.30
N ILE A 151 -3.29 11.20 -21.56
CA ILE A 151 -2.83 12.18 -22.55
C ILE A 151 -2.50 13.47 -21.83
N GLN A 152 -1.28 13.95 -21.97
CA GLN A 152 -0.84 15.24 -21.43
C GLN A 152 -0.32 16.11 -22.57
N GLN A 153 -0.81 17.33 -22.65
CA GLN A 153 -0.33 18.34 -23.59
C GLN A 153 -0.25 19.71 -22.89
N GLY A 154 0.97 20.15 -22.62
CA GLY A 154 1.21 21.36 -21.83
C GLY A 154 0.56 21.26 -20.45
N ASP A 155 -0.33 22.21 -20.16
CA ASP A 155 -1.03 22.34 -18.88
C ASP A 155 -2.32 21.49 -18.80
N VAL A 156 -2.66 20.77 -19.86
CA VAL A 156 -3.87 19.93 -19.96
C VAL A 156 -3.49 18.46 -19.80
N GLU A 157 -4.26 17.75 -18.99
CA GLU A 157 -4.13 16.30 -18.80
C GLU A 157 -5.51 15.64 -18.85
N LEU A 158 -5.64 14.59 -19.63
CA LEU A 158 -6.81 13.73 -19.75
C LEU A 158 -6.44 12.31 -19.36
N GLY A 159 -7.30 11.63 -18.61
CA GLY A 159 -7.15 10.21 -18.32
C GLY A 159 -8.47 9.48 -18.43
N ILE A 160 -8.40 8.25 -18.90
CA ILE A 160 -9.53 7.32 -19.01
C ILE A 160 -9.03 5.93 -18.63
N LEU A 161 -9.82 5.22 -17.84
CA LEU A 161 -9.67 3.80 -17.59
C LEU A 161 -10.97 3.10 -18.01
N LEU A 162 -10.84 1.96 -18.65
CA LEU A 162 -11.93 1.01 -18.87
C LEU A 162 -11.50 -0.29 -18.20
N ASP A 163 -12.23 -0.72 -17.18
CA ASP A 163 -11.91 -1.95 -16.42
C ASP A 163 -13.12 -2.88 -16.43
N ARG A 164 -12.95 -4.04 -17.02
CA ARG A 164 -13.97 -5.08 -17.12
C ARG A 164 -13.52 -6.30 -16.33
N ARG A 165 -14.39 -6.81 -15.49
CA ARG A 165 -14.15 -8.00 -14.66
C ARG A 165 -15.07 -9.14 -15.09
N GLY A 166 -14.50 -10.32 -15.23
CA GLY A 166 -15.25 -11.53 -15.54
C GLY A 166 -16.19 -11.40 -16.74
N GLU A 167 -17.42 -11.80 -16.57
CA GLU A 167 -18.50 -11.78 -17.56
C GLU A 167 -19.38 -10.54 -17.51
N GLU A 168 -18.94 -9.46 -16.85
CA GLU A 168 -19.69 -8.20 -16.74
C GLU A 168 -20.21 -7.75 -18.11
N ALA A 169 -21.44 -7.25 -18.13
CA ALA A 169 -22.00 -6.63 -19.31
C ALA A 169 -21.20 -5.35 -19.68
N VAL A 170 -21.21 -4.98 -20.96
CA VAL A 170 -20.45 -3.80 -21.43
C VAL A 170 -20.95 -2.51 -20.76
N GLU A 171 -22.19 -2.47 -20.33
CA GLU A 171 -22.82 -1.34 -19.64
C GLU A 171 -22.36 -1.19 -18.18
N ASP A 172 -21.86 -2.27 -17.57
CA ASP A 172 -21.40 -2.31 -16.18
C ASP A 172 -19.88 -2.11 -16.06
N VAL A 173 -19.20 -1.91 -17.18
CA VAL A 173 -17.75 -1.68 -17.20
C VAL A 173 -17.39 -0.42 -16.40
N PHE A 174 -16.56 -0.55 -15.40
CA PHE A 174 -16.05 0.58 -14.64
C PHE A 174 -15.19 1.49 -15.54
N HIS A 175 -15.56 2.76 -15.64
CA HIS A 175 -14.97 3.69 -16.60
C HIS A 175 -14.64 5.07 -16.02
N PRO A 176 -13.75 5.18 -15.04
CA PRO A 176 -13.33 6.48 -14.53
C PRO A 176 -12.62 7.31 -15.60
N PHE A 177 -12.93 8.60 -15.61
CA PHE A 177 -12.26 9.57 -16.45
C PHE A 177 -11.96 10.86 -15.68
N TYR A 178 -10.98 11.62 -16.12
CA TYR A 178 -10.75 12.97 -15.62
C TYR A 178 -10.20 13.90 -16.69
N PHE A 179 -10.46 15.16 -16.47
CA PHE A 179 -9.83 16.29 -17.14
C PHE A 179 -9.17 17.18 -16.09
N LYS A 180 -7.89 17.49 -16.28
CA LYS A 180 -7.11 18.37 -15.40
C LYS A 180 -6.50 19.48 -16.22
N TYR A 181 -6.59 20.72 -15.70
CA TYR A 181 -6.00 21.91 -16.26
C TYR A 181 -5.20 22.68 -15.21
N ASP A 182 -3.90 22.82 -15.42
CA ASP A 182 -2.96 23.52 -14.55
C ASP A 182 -2.65 24.90 -15.13
N CYS A 183 -3.23 25.98 -14.60
CA CYS A 183 -2.94 27.35 -14.98
C CYS A 183 -2.56 28.18 -13.74
N TYR A 184 -1.29 28.16 -13.38
CA TYR A 184 -0.77 28.82 -12.18
C TYR A 184 -1.38 30.22 -11.98
N PRO A 185 -1.92 30.55 -10.78
CA PRO A 185 -1.87 29.80 -9.52
C PRO A 185 -3.00 28.78 -9.32
N TRP A 186 -3.80 28.50 -10.34
CA TRP A 186 -4.97 27.65 -10.29
C TRP A 186 -4.71 26.25 -10.86
N GLN A 187 -5.42 25.29 -10.32
CA GLN A 187 -5.59 23.96 -10.88
C GLN A 187 -7.07 23.60 -10.86
N PHE A 188 -7.59 23.13 -11.99
CA PHE A 188 -8.96 22.68 -12.15
C PHE A 188 -8.95 21.19 -12.46
N LEU A 189 -9.88 20.46 -11.87
CA LEU A 189 -10.06 19.04 -12.11
C LEU A 189 -11.54 18.73 -12.19
N VAL A 190 -11.94 17.95 -13.20
CA VAL A 190 -13.31 17.47 -13.43
C VAL A 190 -13.25 15.99 -13.73
N GLY A 191 -14.21 15.21 -13.23
CA GLY A 191 -14.27 13.75 -13.33
C GLY A 191 -13.88 13.08 -12.01
N GLN A 192 -13.19 11.96 -12.09
CA GLN A 192 -12.80 11.21 -10.90
C GLN A 192 -11.46 11.70 -10.32
N TYR A 193 -11.45 11.88 -8.98
CA TYR A 193 -10.28 12.33 -8.24
C TYR A 193 -10.27 11.77 -6.82
N THR A 194 -9.11 11.85 -6.17
CA THR A 194 -8.95 11.56 -4.74
C THR A 194 -8.58 12.82 -3.98
N VAL A 195 -9.10 12.94 -2.77
CA VAL A 195 -8.65 13.90 -1.77
C VAL A 195 -7.69 13.19 -0.85
N ARG A 196 -6.53 13.77 -0.55
CA ARG A 196 -5.51 13.24 0.35
C ARG A 196 -5.24 14.23 1.45
N TRP A 197 -5.40 13.82 2.68
CA TRP A 197 -5.36 14.74 3.79
C TRP A 197 -4.60 14.18 4.99
N GLY A 198 -3.77 15.00 5.61
CA GLY A 198 -3.13 14.77 6.89
C GLY A 198 -2.48 13.39 7.07
N GLN A 199 -2.86 12.73 8.15
CA GLN A 199 -2.45 11.36 8.49
C GLN A 199 -3.45 10.30 8.01
N GLY A 200 -4.46 10.72 7.26
CA GLY A 200 -5.42 9.82 6.63
C GLY A 200 -6.65 9.48 7.45
N ILE A 201 -6.99 10.29 8.44
CA ILE A 201 -8.14 9.99 9.32
C ILE A 201 -9.45 10.17 8.55
N LEU A 202 -9.65 11.31 7.86
CA LEU A 202 -10.86 11.53 7.05
C LEU A 202 -10.66 11.11 5.60
N HIS A 203 -9.49 11.37 5.04
CA HIS A 203 -9.17 11.03 3.66
C HIS A 203 -7.84 10.31 3.59
N ALA A 204 -7.86 9.13 2.98
CA ALA A 204 -6.67 8.32 2.83
C ALA A 204 -5.48 9.16 2.33
N PRO A 205 -4.32 9.08 2.97
CA PRO A 205 -3.13 9.68 2.42
C PRO A 205 -2.76 8.96 1.12
N ALA A 206 -1.84 9.53 0.38
CA ALA A 206 -1.18 8.73 -0.64
C ALA A 206 -0.76 7.42 0.00
N PHE A 207 -0.97 6.33 -0.72
CA PHE A 207 -0.62 4.97 -0.36
C PHE A 207 0.13 4.79 0.98
N ARG A 208 -0.35 3.94 1.85
CA ARG A 208 0.29 3.55 3.11
C ARG A 208 0.68 2.08 3.06
N MET A 209 1.97 1.82 3.20
CA MET A 209 2.46 0.47 3.43
C MET A 209 2.21 0.05 4.88
N GLY A 210 1.09 -0.35 5.30
CA GLY A 210 0.75 -0.85 6.63
C GLY A 210 1.92 -1.25 7.56
N PHE A 211 1.69 -2.01 8.57
CA PHE A 211 2.73 -2.55 9.45
C PHE A 211 3.43 -3.76 8.78
N GLY A 212 4.32 -3.48 7.83
CA GLY A 212 5.01 -4.48 7.02
C GLY A 212 6.43 -4.80 7.50
N LYS A 213 7.32 -5.19 6.59
CA LYS A 213 8.73 -5.55 6.88
C LYS A 213 9.64 -4.36 7.23
N THR A 214 9.14 -3.13 7.18
CA THR A 214 9.92 -1.93 7.48
C THR A 214 9.33 -1.18 8.66
N ALA A 215 10.18 -0.61 9.51
CA ALA A 215 9.76 0.07 10.75
C ALA A 215 9.11 1.43 10.50
N GLY A 216 8.87 1.99 9.44
CA GLY A 216 8.34 3.36 9.26
C GLY A 216 7.29 3.48 8.16
N GLY A 217 6.74 2.35 7.72
CA GLY A 217 5.83 2.30 6.58
C GLY A 217 4.49 3.04 6.76
N PHE A 218 4.14 3.40 7.99
CA PHE A 218 2.88 4.09 8.29
C PHE A 218 2.93 5.61 8.07
N TYR A 219 4.12 6.21 7.94
CA TYR A 219 4.21 7.66 7.75
C TYR A 219 4.02 8.04 6.29
N SER A 220 2.98 8.83 6.02
CA SER A 220 2.75 9.42 4.71
C SER A 220 2.37 10.89 4.87
N SER A 221 2.98 11.78 4.11
CA SER A 221 2.49 13.15 3.90
C SER A 221 2.44 13.43 2.41
N SER A 222 1.39 14.07 1.95
CA SER A 222 1.22 14.42 0.54
C SER A 222 1.19 15.92 0.35
N ASP A 223 2.02 16.41 -0.57
CA ASP A 223 1.96 17.82 -0.98
C ASP A 223 0.82 18.10 -1.99
N ASN A 224 0.26 17.05 -2.60
CA ASN A 224 -0.86 17.16 -3.52
C ASN A 224 -2.14 16.63 -2.87
N VAL A 225 -3.00 17.54 -2.44
CA VAL A 225 -4.27 17.20 -1.78
C VAL A 225 -5.27 16.61 -2.78
N ILE A 226 -5.40 17.21 -3.97
CA ILE A 226 -6.29 16.72 -5.02
C ILE A 226 -5.46 16.01 -6.11
N ARG A 227 -5.84 14.80 -6.45
CA ARG A 227 -5.21 14.03 -7.53
C ARG A 227 -6.23 13.40 -8.46
N PRO A 228 -5.97 13.40 -9.77
CA PRO A 228 -6.77 12.63 -10.71
C PRO A 228 -6.79 11.15 -10.33
N TYR A 229 -7.90 10.48 -10.60
CA TYR A 229 -8.09 9.06 -10.32
C TYR A 229 -8.32 8.26 -11.60
N THR A 230 -7.52 7.23 -11.80
CA THR A 230 -7.66 6.23 -12.87
C THR A 230 -7.24 4.85 -12.36
N SER A 231 -7.59 4.53 -11.11
CA SER A 231 -7.44 3.18 -10.58
C SER A 231 -8.73 2.39 -10.81
N SER A 232 -8.61 1.10 -10.84
CA SER A 232 -9.73 0.15 -10.93
C SER A 232 -10.38 -0.17 -9.59
N TYR A 233 -9.99 0.51 -8.53
CA TYR A 233 -10.59 0.36 -7.21
C TYR A 233 -11.82 1.26 -7.11
N GLU A 234 -12.97 0.66 -6.94
CA GLU A 234 -14.23 1.38 -6.74
C GLU A 234 -14.29 1.94 -5.31
N ASN A 235 -15.16 2.92 -5.04
CA ASN A 235 -15.40 3.56 -3.73
C ASN A 235 -14.25 4.35 -3.08
N THR A 236 -13.09 4.49 -3.72
CA THR A 236 -11.96 5.27 -3.16
C THR A 236 -11.79 6.63 -3.83
N TYR A 237 -12.74 7.04 -4.66
CA TYR A 237 -12.68 8.26 -5.45
C TYR A 237 -13.89 9.16 -5.20
N PHE A 238 -13.70 10.44 -5.49
CA PHE A 238 -14.74 11.44 -5.65
C PHE A 238 -15.01 11.63 -7.14
N SER A 239 -16.28 11.86 -7.50
CA SER A 239 -16.71 12.08 -8.89
C SER A 239 -17.38 13.43 -9.01
N GLY A 240 -16.74 14.42 -9.69
CA GLY A 240 -17.28 15.76 -9.80
C GLY A 240 -16.25 16.78 -10.21
N SER A 241 -16.02 17.81 -9.39
CA SER A 241 -15.09 18.90 -9.70
C SER A 241 -14.31 19.36 -8.48
N ALA A 242 -13.05 19.74 -8.70
CA ALA A 242 -12.20 20.32 -7.68
C ALA A 242 -11.41 21.50 -8.25
N VAL A 243 -11.23 22.53 -7.43
CA VAL A 243 -10.42 23.70 -7.74
C VAL A 243 -9.40 23.90 -6.64
N GLN A 244 -8.15 24.03 -7.01
CA GLN A 244 -7.06 24.36 -6.11
C GLN A 244 -6.41 25.67 -6.52
N TYR A 245 -6.19 26.54 -5.54
CA TYR A 245 -5.41 27.76 -5.67
C TYR A 245 -4.11 27.63 -4.87
N LYS A 246 -2.96 27.88 -5.49
CA LYS A 246 -1.65 27.80 -4.84
C LYS A 246 -0.85 29.06 -5.13
N GLN A 247 -0.55 29.85 -4.09
CA GLN A 247 0.30 31.03 -4.21
C GLN A 247 1.24 31.12 -3.02
N GLY A 248 2.53 31.07 -3.29
CA GLY A 248 3.55 31.10 -2.24
C GLY A 248 3.39 29.95 -1.25
N ALA A 249 3.26 30.31 0.03
CA ALA A 249 3.08 29.37 1.13
C ALA A 249 1.63 28.93 1.37
N PHE A 250 0.68 29.49 0.63
CA PHE A 250 -0.74 29.27 0.84
C PHE A 250 -1.35 28.41 -0.25
N ARG A 251 -2.27 27.52 0.14
CA ARG A 251 -3.07 26.68 -0.75
C ARG A 251 -4.51 26.65 -0.24
N GLY A 252 -5.46 26.96 -1.09
CA GLY A 252 -6.90 26.82 -0.86
C GLY A 252 -7.47 25.78 -1.81
N ILE A 253 -8.41 24.99 -1.36
CA ILE A 253 -9.04 23.91 -2.13
C ILE A 253 -10.53 23.93 -1.86
N ILE A 254 -11.31 23.76 -2.91
CA ILE A 254 -12.76 23.51 -2.85
C ILE A 254 -13.05 22.34 -3.78
N TYR A 255 -13.89 21.42 -3.34
CA TYR A 255 -14.28 20.26 -4.12
C TYR A 255 -15.74 19.88 -3.92
N PHE A 256 -16.32 19.33 -4.97
CA PHE A 256 -17.67 18.80 -5.01
C PHE A 256 -17.65 17.45 -5.67
N SER A 257 -18.39 16.50 -5.11
CA SER A 257 -18.53 15.13 -5.63
C SER A 257 -19.97 14.68 -5.53
N GLU A 258 -20.39 13.93 -6.53
CA GLU A 258 -21.56 13.06 -6.51
C GLU A 258 -21.13 11.71 -7.07
N ALA A 259 -21.11 10.66 -6.24
CA ALA A 259 -20.60 9.35 -6.59
C ALA A 259 -21.53 8.25 -6.10
N LYS A 260 -21.66 7.19 -6.88
CA LYS A 260 -22.28 5.94 -6.42
C LYS A 260 -21.24 5.16 -5.65
N LEU A 261 -21.57 4.74 -4.44
CA LEU A 261 -20.76 3.86 -3.62
C LEU A 261 -21.42 2.50 -3.56
N ALA A 262 -20.67 1.44 -3.89
CA ALA A 262 -21.12 0.08 -3.65
C ALA A 262 -21.12 -0.18 -2.14
N VAL A 263 -22.16 -0.76 -1.63
CA VAL A 263 -22.39 -1.00 -0.20
C VAL A 263 -22.93 -2.40 0.01
N ASN A 264 -22.55 -3.02 1.12
CA ASN A 264 -23.16 -4.27 1.55
C ASN A 264 -24.44 -3.97 2.35
N TYR A 265 -25.49 -4.71 2.06
CA TYR A 265 -26.77 -4.62 2.74
C TYR A 265 -26.96 -5.88 3.60
N ALA A 266 -26.98 -5.76 4.91
CA ALA A 266 -27.32 -6.85 5.80
C ALA A 266 -28.36 -6.37 6.80
N ASP A 267 -29.48 -7.08 6.92
CA ASP A 267 -30.57 -6.80 7.86
C ASP A 267 -31.13 -5.37 7.80
N SER A 268 -31.31 -4.82 6.60
CA SER A 268 -31.72 -3.42 6.36
C SER A 268 -30.65 -2.38 6.72
N MET A 269 -29.37 -2.75 6.82
CA MET A 269 -28.28 -1.89 7.19
C MET A 269 -27.25 -1.75 6.08
N LEU A 270 -26.84 -0.53 5.81
CA LEU A 270 -25.65 -0.25 5.00
C LEU A 270 -24.39 -0.54 5.83
N ILE A 271 -23.67 -1.60 5.49
CA ILE A 271 -22.34 -1.85 6.04
C ILE A 271 -21.33 -1.37 5.04
N SER A 272 -20.47 -0.43 5.43
CA SER A 272 -19.41 0.06 4.58
C SER A 272 -18.33 -1.00 4.41
N SER A 273 -18.45 -1.87 3.48
CA SER A 273 -17.30 -2.58 2.93
C SER A 273 -17.64 -3.08 1.56
N ILE A 274 -16.79 -2.78 0.65
CA ILE A 274 -16.81 -3.26 -0.71
C ILE A 274 -16.21 -4.64 -0.68
N THR A 275 -16.98 -5.61 -1.06
CA THR A 275 -16.42 -6.88 -1.48
C THR A 275 -16.26 -6.86 -2.99
N ASP A 276 -15.02 -6.97 -3.46
CA ASP A 276 -14.73 -7.29 -4.84
C ASP A 276 -15.40 -8.64 -5.18
N GLY A 277 -16.43 -8.60 -6.04
CA GLY A 277 -16.83 -9.75 -6.84
C GLY A 277 -17.45 -10.93 -6.11
N SER A 278 -18.29 -10.73 -5.12
CA SER A 278 -19.25 -11.77 -4.73
C SER A 278 -20.48 -11.68 -5.65
N ASP A 279 -21.02 -12.83 -6.10
CA ASP A 279 -22.25 -12.95 -6.91
C ASP A 279 -23.53 -12.51 -6.16
N GLU A 280 -23.42 -11.71 -5.11
CA GLU A 280 -24.52 -11.13 -4.37
C GLU A 280 -24.93 -9.81 -5.02
N GLU A 281 -26.20 -9.48 -5.00
CA GLU A 281 -26.76 -8.25 -5.56
C GLU A 281 -26.01 -7.03 -5.02
N GLU A 282 -25.35 -6.29 -5.91
CA GLU A 282 -24.64 -5.05 -5.55
C GLU A 282 -25.67 -3.96 -5.22
N PHE A 283 -25.62 -3.46 -4.00
CA PHE A 283 -26.39 -2.30 -3.58
C PHE A 283 -25.54 -1.05 -3.71
N TYR A 284 -26.16 0.06 -4.10
CA TYR A 284 -25.50 1.35 -4.26
C TYR A 284 -26.21 2.42 -3.46
N THR A 285 -25.44 3.24 -2.77
CA THR A 285 -25.92 4.53 -2.25
C THR A 285 -25.31 5.67 -3.04
N LEU A 286 -26.03 6.77 -3.18
CA LEU A 286 -25.50 8.00 -3.78
C LEU A 286 -24.92 8.87 -2.67
N GLU A 287 -23.62 9.13 -2.75
CA GLU A 287 -22.93 10.06 -1.88
C GLU A 287 -22.79 11.42 -2.57
N THR A 288 -23.22 12.50 -1.90
CA THR A 288 -22.91 13.87 -2.30
C THR A 288 -21.96 14.48 -1.29
N CYS A 289 -20.85 15.03 -1.74
CA CYS A 289 -19.83 15.68 -0.91
C CYS A 289 -19.57 17.11 -1.36
N LEU A 290 -19.54 18.04 -0.42
CA LEU A 290 -19.05 19.39 -0.60
C LEU A 290 -17.98 19.66 0.47
N GLY A 291 -16.75 19.93 0.05
CA GLY A 291 -15.65 20.14 0.97
C GLY A 291 -14.71 21.28 0.58
N GLY A 292 -13.96 21.72 1.55
CA GLY A 292 -12.90 22.70 1.36
C GLY A 292 -11.76 22.53 2.34
N ALA A 293 -10.56 22.92 1.91
CA ALA A 293 -9.37 22.84 2.73
C ALA A 293 -8.47 24.06 2.55
N LEU A 294 -7.79 24.43 3.63
CA LEU A 294 -6.80 25.48 3.66
C LEU A 294 -5.48 24.92 4.16
N LEU A 295 -4.40 25.23 3.49
CA LEU A 295 -3.05 24.76 3.79
C LEU A 295 -2.09 25.92 3.80
N ARG A 296 -1.24 25.99 4.81
CA ARG A 296 -0.17 26.96 4.90
C ARG A 296 1.16 26.29 5.22
N GLU A 297 2.17 26.61 4.43
CA GLU A 297 3.54 26.17 4.61
C GLU A 297 4.43 27.36 4.98
N TRP A 298 5.24 27.22 6.02
CA TRP A 298 6.24 28.22 6.36
C TRP A 298 7.46 27.59 6.99
N SER A 299 8.62 27.89 6.44
CA SER A 299 9.88 27.29 6.89
C SER A 299 9.79 25.77 6.97
N ASN A 300 9.76 25.22 8.17
CA ASN A 300 9.74 23.79 8.46
C ASN A 300 8.35 23.27 8.87
N TRP A 301 7.33 24.11 8.87
CA TRP A 301 5.99 23.78 9.35
C TRP A 301 4.98 23.75 8.20
N LYS A 302 4.04 22.85 8.31
CA LYS A 302 2.79 22.84 7.53
C LYS A 302 1.61 22.77 8.49
N LEU A 303 0.57 23.53 8.21
CA LEU A 303 -0.70 23.49 8.91
C LEU A 303 -1.81 23.33 7.88
N GLY A 304 -2.75 22.44 8.15
CA GLY A 304 -3.93 22.24 7.32
C GLY A 304 -5.21 22.22 8.13
N LEU A 305 -6.27 22.79 7.56
CA LEU A 305 -7.64 22.75 8.07
C LEU A 305 -8.57 22.29 6.95
N LEU A 306 -9.46 21.35 7.22
CA LEU A 306 -10.44 20.81 6.29
C LEU A 306 -11.81 20.84 6.95
N ALA A 307 -12.83 21.15 6.15
CA ALA A 307 -14.24 21.01 6.49
C ALA A 307 -14.98 20.48 5.28
N GLU A 308 -15.88 19.52 5.51
CA GLU A 308 -16.71 18.95 4.46
C GLU A 308 -18.06 18.48 5.01
N ARG A 309 -19.02 18.35 4.10
CA ARG A 309 -20.34 17.77 4.36
C ARG A 309 -20.62 16.68 3.35
N LEU A 310 -20.94 15.51 3.87
CA LEU A 310 -21.33 14.33 3.12
C LEU A 310 -22.82 14.08 3.32
N ARG A 311 -23.52 13.66 2.26
CA ARG A 311 -24.92 13.27 2.29
C ARG A 311 -25.08 11.96 1.51
N TYR A 312 -25.84 11.05 2.07
CA TYR A 312 -26.14 9.75 1.46
C TYR A 312 -27.61 9.70 1.08
N SER A 313 -27.93 9.03 -0.03
CA SER A 313 -29.33 8.84 -0.46
C SER A 313 -30.12 7.94 0.48
N GLU A 314 -29.42 7.06 1.23
CA GLU A 314 -29.97 6.17 2.22
C GLU A 314 -29.19 6.32 3.53
N GLU A 315 -29.88 6.17 4.66
CA GLU A 315 -29.25 6.27 5.97
C GLU A 315 -28.48 4.99 6.29
N PHE A 316 -27.30 5.14 6.83
CA PHE A 316 -26.56 4.02 7.42
C PHE A 316 -27.19 3.67 8.76
N GLU A 317 -27.87 2.55 8.83
CA GLU A 317 -28.47 2.04 10.07
C GLU A 317 -27.42 1.34 10.95
N LYS A 318 -26.60 2.08 11.63
CA LYS A 318 -26.14 1.73 12.97
C LYS A 318 -26.74 2.76 13.90
N GLU A 319 -26.77 2.51 15.19
CA GLU A 319 -27.41 3.26 16.29
C GLU A 319 -27.37 4.82 16.18
N VAL A 320 -26.75 5.34 15.14
CA VAL A 320 -26.61 6.74 14.74
C VAL A 320 -26.89 6.81 13.25
N GLY A 321 -28.12 7.07 12.83
CA GLY A 321 -28.51 7.22 11.42
C GLY A 321 -27.67 8.26 10.68
N TRP A 322 -26.67 7.81 9.89
CA TRP A 322 -25.78 8.68 9.14
C TRP A 322 -26.35 8.99 7.74
N GLY A 323 -27.39 9.78 7.66
CA GLY A 323 -27.85 10.33 6.37
C GLY A 323 -27.03 11.53 5.93
N GLU A 324 -26.39 12.23 6.89
CA GLU A 324 -25.59 13.41 6.65
C GLU A 324 -24.45 13.49 7.67
N LEU A 325 -23.23 13.77 7.22
CA LEU A 325 -22.04 13.90 8.06
C LEU A 325 -21.38 15.27 7.86
N GLU A 326 -21.01 15.92 8.95
CA GLU A 326 -20.16 17.10 8.95
C GLU A 326 -18.80 16.76 9.52
N ASN A 327 -17.78 16.77 8.67
CA ASN A 327 -16.42 16.39 9.01
C ASN A 327 -15.52 17.63 9.11
N TYR A 328 -14.71 17.64 10.14
CA TYR A 328 -13.69 18.67 10.39
C TYR A 328 -12.37 18.00 10.69
N SER A 329 -11.28 18.46 10.08
CA SER A 329 -9.93 17.97 10.41
C SER A 329 -8.93 19.12 10.47
N GLY A 330 -8.04 19.00 11.43
CA GLY A 330 -6.84 19.84 11.55
C GLY A 330 -5.60 18.98 11.63
N TRP A 331 -4.58 19.32 10.85
CA TRP A 331 -3.30 18.65 10.95
C TRP A 331 -2.12 19.62 10.94
N ILE A 332 -1.04 19.17 11.55
CA ILE A 332 0.22 19.90 11.62
C ILE A 332 1.38 18.97 11.32
N GLU A 333 2.38 19.46 10.60
CA GLU A 333 3.62 18.75 10.32
C GLU A 333 4.82 19.67 10.55
N TYR A 334 5.86 19.13 11.16
CA TYR A 334 7.17 19.77 11.30
C TYR A 334 8.26 18.92 10.64
N LYS A 335 9.02 19.52 9.72
CA LYS A 335 10.16 18.91 9.03
C LYS A 335 11.46 19.58 9.43
N GLY A 336 12.15 19.06 10.44
CA GLY A 336 13.51 19.48 10.83
C GLY A 336 14.59 18.59 10.18
N ARG A 337 15.84 18.85 10.52
CA ARG A 337 16.98 18.11 9.98
C ARG A 337 16.95 16.61 10.31
N ASN A 338 16.64 16.27 11.56
CA ASN A 338 16.61 14.90 12.07
C ASN A 338 15.26 14.55 12.69
N LEU A 339 14.29 15.44 12.64
CA LEU A 339 12.96 15.28 13.23
C LEU A 339 11.90 15.56 12.17
N LEU A 340 11.04 14.59 11.98
CA LEU A 340 9.82 14.74 11.24
C LEU A 340 8.70 14.32 12.19
N THR A 341 7.77 15.20 12.46
CA THR A 341 6.60 14.91 13.30
C THR A 341 5.35 15.47 12.66
N GLY A 342 4.25 14.78 12.82
CA GLY A 342 2.96 15.21 12.31
C GLY A 342 1.84 14.66 13.15
N GLY A 343 0.77 15.43 13.28
CA GLY A 343 -0.42 15.01 13.99
C GLY A 343 -1.67 15.49 13.26
N GLU A 344 -2.72 14.72 13.35
CA GLU A 344 -4.04 15.03 12.85
C GLU A 344 -5.08 14.77 13.93
N ILE A 345 -6.06 15.65 14.01
CA ILE A 345 -7.28 15.47 14.80
C ILE A 345 -8.44 15.70 13.87
N ALA A 346 -9.37 14.77 13.85
CA ALA A 346 -10.61 14.85 13.10
C ALA A 346 -11.82 14.73 14.03
N TYR A 347 -12.92 15.38 13.64
CA TYR A 347 -14.19 15.38 14.35
C TYR A 347 -15.32 15.18 13.36
N SER A 348 -16.24 14.28 13.68
CA SER A 348 -17.46 14.01 12.92
C SER A 348 -18.52 13.42 13.86
N GLU A 349 -19.79 13.85 13.75
CA GLU A 349 -20.94 13.32 14.49
C GLU A 349 -20.70 13.13 16.01
N ALA A 350 -20.15 14.17 16.68
CA ALA A 350 -19.78 14.15 18.09
C ALA A 350 -18.70 13.12 18.48
N LYS A 351 -18.07 12.47 17.50
CA LYS A 351 -16.94 11.56 17.67
C LYS A 351 -15.64 12.25 17.24
N TRP A 352 -14.54 11.78 17.76
CA TRP A 352 -13.23 12.30 17.37
C TRP A 352 -12.22 11.16 17.12
N ALA A 353 -11.26 11.43 16.29
CA ALA A 353 -10.14 10.56 16.00
C ALA A 353 -8.85 11.38 15.95
N GLY A 354 -7.75 10.81 16.42
CA GLY A 354 -6.48 11.52 16.44
C GLY A 354 -5.29 10.59 16.28
N SER A 355 -4.24 11.09 15.62
CA SER A 355 -2.95 10.42 15.54
C SER A 355 -1.80 11.41 15.63
N LEU A 356 -0.69 10.95 16.23
CA LEU A 356 0.56 11.68 16.34
C LEU A 356 1.70 10.77 15.92
N THR A 357 2.44 11.17 14.90
CA THR A 357 3.60 10.47 14.39
C THR A 357 4.88 11.22 14.67
N LEU A 358 5.94 10.52 15.02
CA LEU A 358 7.26 11.07 15.19
C LEU A 358 8.29 10.15 14.55
N LYS A 359 9.15 10.73 13.73
CA LYS A 359 10.33 10.10 13.17
C LYS A 359 11.55 10.92 13.56
N TYR A 360 12.48 10.29 14.26
CA TYR A 360 13.69 10.96 14.74
C TYR A 360 14.93 10.14 14.40
N GLY A 361 15.98 10.80 13.95
CA GLY A 361 17.29 10.17 13.74
C GLY A 361 17.99 10.58 12.46
N SER A 362 18.96 9.77 12.06
CA SER A 362 19.81 9.96 10.89
C SER A 362 19.62 8.84 9.87
N SER A 363 20.36 8.88 8.77
CA SER A 363 20.37 7.79 7.78
C SER A 363 20.86 6.45 8.35
N LYS A 364 21.65 6.45 9.43
CA LYS A 364 22.18 5.23 10.07
C LYS A 364 21.33 4.68 11.20
N PHE A 365 20.64 5.56 11.92
CA PHE A 365 19.79 5.19 13.05
C PHE A 365 18.53 6.04 13.04
N ARG A 366 17.37 5.41 13.05
CA ARG A 366 16.09 6.07 12.96
C ARG A 366 15.07 5.42 13.90
N GLN A 367 14.31 6.24 14.57
CA GLN A 367 13.25 5.83 15.46
C GLN A 367 11.92 6.36 14.94
N TYR A 368 10.88 5.60 15.15
CA TYR A 368 9.51 5.91 14.76
C TYR A 368 8.60 5.69 15.95
N LEU A 369 7.69 6.62 16.16
CA LEU A 369 6.67 6.53 17.19
C LEU A 369 5.34 6.95 16.57
N LEU A 370 4.28 6.19 16.86
CA LEU A 370 2.91 6.53 16.49
C LEU A 370 2.03 6.32 17.71
N PHE A 371 1.32 7.38 18.11
CA PHE A 371 0.19 7.31 18.99
C PHE A 371 -1.07 7.46 18.17
N ARG A 372 -2.07 6.62 18.42
CA ARG A 372 -3.36 6.69 17.75
C ARG A 372 -4.50 6.41 18.71
N ARG A 373 -5.58 7.19 18.53
CA ARG A 373 -6.84 6.97 19.22
C ARG A 373 -7.97 7.35 18.28
N TYR A 374 -8.78 6.38 17.96
CA TYR A 374 -9.97 6.52 17.13
C TYR A 374 -11.16 6.07 17.96
N GLN A 375 -12.16 6.92 18.14
CA GLN A 375 -13.37 6.52 18.83
C GLN A 375 -14.14 5.51 17.98
N ALA A 376 -14.83 4.59 18.63
CA ALA A 376 -15.75 3.70 17.94
C ALA A 376 -16.85 4.50 17.24
N ASP A 377 -17.32 3.98 16.12
CA ASP A 377 -18.28 4.62 15.24
C ASP A 377 -17.85 6.02 14.74
N PHE A 378 -16.54 6.30 14.74
CA PHE A 378 -16.02 7.46 14.01
C PHE A 378 -16.16 7.19 12.51
N PRO A 379 -16.89 8.04 11.77
CA PRO A 379 -17.17 7.80 10.34
C PRO A 379 -15.95 8.13 9.47
N ASP A 380 -15.14 7.11 9.18
CA ASP A 380 -13.92 7.21 8.37
C ASP A 380 -14.06 6.61 6.95
N ILE A 381 -15.21 6.81 6.30
CA ILE A 381 -15.58 6.17 5.02
C ILE A 381 -14.50 6.32 3.94
N HIS A 382 -13.89 7.51 3.82
CA HIS A 382 -12.79 7.78 2.90
C HIS A 382 -11.42 7.75 3.59
N GLY A 383 -11.40 7.45 4.88
CA GLY A 383 -10.20 7.37 5.68
C GLY A 383 -9.41 6.07 5.45
N ASN A 384 -8.12 6.13 5.71
CA ASN A 384 -7.26 4.97 5.88
C ASN A 384 -6.13 5.34 6.84
N PRO A 385 -6.46 5.58 8.13
CA PRO A 385 -5.47 5.91 9.13
C PRO A 385 -4.57 4.71 9.45
N ALA A 386 -3.44 4.95 10.13
CA ALA A 386 -2.58 3.86 10.60
C ALA A 386 -3.26 3.09 11.72
N ALA A 387 -4.03 2.08 11.38
CA ALA A 387 -4.82 1.27 12.29
C ALA A 387 -4.59 -0.23 12.05
N ARG A 388 -5.00 -1.05 13.01
CA ARG A 388 -5.04 -2.51 12.88
C ARG A 388 -6.32 -3.01 12.25
N LYS A 389 -7.37 -2.23 12.32
CA LYS A 389 -8.62 -2.46 11.61
C LYS A 389 -8.93 -1.28 10.70
N SER A 390 -9.54 -1.58 9.59
CA SER A 390 -10.17 -0.61 8.73
C SER A 390 -11.61 -0.39 9.23
N HIS A 391 -12.04 0.86 9.23
CA HIS A 391 -13.42 1.33 9.41
C HIS A 391 -14.11 1.03 10.76
N PHE A 392 -14.70 2.05 11.36
CA PHE A 392 -15.69 2.09 12.44
C PHE A 392 -15.38 1.38 13.77
N GLY A 393 -14.29 0.66 13.89
CA GLY A 393 -13.92 0.03 15.13
C GLY A 393 -12.96 0.91 15.93
N GLY A 394 -13.40 1.52 17.01
CA GLY A 394 -12.54 2.30 17.89
C GLY A 394 -11.22 1.60 18.18
N GLU A 395 -10.11 2.33 18.14
CA GLU A 395 -8.77 1.77 18.37
C GLU A 395 -7.90 2.76 19.13
N GLU A 396 -7.26 2.28 20.17
CA GLU A 396 -6.17 2.97 20.84
C GLU A 396 -4.87 2.18 20.61
N GLY A 397 -3.77 2.87 20.30
CA GLY A 397 -2.52 2.14 20.05
C GLY A 397 -1.27 2.99 20.17
N ILE A 398 -0.19 2.28 20.46
CA ILE A 398 1.17 2.83 20.47
C ILE A 398 2.07 1.90 19.67
N TYR A 399 2.74 2.47 18.71
CA TYR A 399 3.74 1.80 17.89
C TYR A 399 5.11 2.43 18.13
N TYR A 400 6.12 1.59 18.27
CA TYR A 400 7.50 2.02 18.33
C TYR A 400 8.35 1.19 17.38
N GLY A 401 9.09 1.84 16.49
CA GLY A 401 9.92 1.19 15.51
C GLY A 401 11.34 1.76 15.44
N ILE A 402 12.28 0.93 15.00
CA ILE A 402 13.68 1.29 14.81
C ILE A 402 14.18 0.77 13.48
N THR A 403 14.91 1.62 12.75
CA THR A 403 15.73 1.21 11.60
C THR A 403 17.20 1.48 11.90
N LEU A 404 18.04 0.46 11.77
CA LEU A 404 19.51 0.55 11.91
C LEU A 404 20.15 0.23 10.57
N LYS A 405 21.03 1.12 10.11
CA LYS A 405 21.89 0.93 8.91
C LYS A 405 23.35 1.20 9.33
N PRO A 406 24.03 0.28 10.03
CA PRO A 406 25.41 0.49 10.50
C PRO A 406 26.36 0.86 9.36
N ASP A 407 26.19 0.19 8.24
CA ASP A 407 26.86 0.48 6.96
C ASP A 407 25.92 0.24 5.76
N SER A 408 26.46 0.30 4.56
CA SER A 408 25.69 0.13 3.32
C SER A 408 25.27 -1.32 3.00
N LYS A 409 25.69 -2.31 3.81
CA LYS A 409 25.33 -3.72 3.63
C LYS A 409 24.24 -4.15 4.61
N TRP A 410 24.15 -3.51 5.78
CA TRP A 410 23.22 -3.89 6.83
C TRP A 410 22.00 -2.97 6.85
N ARG A 411 20.84 -3.58 6.92
CA ARG A 411 19.58 -2.94 7.30
C ARG A 411 18.87 -3.83 8.31
N ILE A 412 18.54 -3.27 9.45
CA ILE A 412 17.79 -3.92 10.52
C ILE A 412 16.59 -3.06 10.80
N ASP A 413 15.41 -3.58 10.58
CA ASP A 413 14.13 -2.97 10.92
C ASP A 413 13.49 -3.79 12.04
N MET A 414 13.01 -3.15 13.09
CA MET A 414 12.25 -3.78 14.17
C MET A 414 11.15 -2.87 14.64
N TYR A 415 10.03 -3.44 15.06
CA TYR A 415 8.99 -2.69 15.73
C TYR A 415 8.21 -3.55 16.73
N ALA A 416 7.56 -2.83 17.66
CA ALA A 416 6.49 -3.33 18.51
C ALA A 416 5.28 -2.41 18.37
N ASP A 417 4.09 -3.00 18.27
CA ASP A 417 2.81 -2.31 18.21
C ASP A 417 1.85 -2.92 19.21
N LEU A 418 1.40 -2.08 20.14
CA LEU A 418 0.41 -2.42 21.16
C LEU A 418 -0.89 -1.71 20.81
N TYR A 419 -1.99 -2.44 20.79
CA TYR A 419 -3.28 -1.88 20.42
C TYR A 419 -4.43 -2.47 21.26
N TYR A 420 -5.45 -1.67 21.42
CA TYR A 420 -6.62 -2.00 22.20
C TYR A 420 -7.88 -1.45 21.52
N PHE A 421 -8.92 -2.25 21.52
CA PHE A 421 -10.27 -1.92 21.03
C PHE A 421 -11.18 -1.80 22.26
N PRO A 422 -11.57 -0.59 22.66
CA PRO A 422 -12.32 -0.37 23.89
C PRO A 422 -13.78 -0.83 23.80
N GLU A 423 -14.32 -0.98 22.60
CA GLU A 423 -15.70 -1.33 22.34
C GLU A 423 -15.80 -2.62 21.55
N GLU A 424 -17.02 -3.12 21.42
CA GLU A 424 -17.36 -4.30 20.61
C GLU A 424 -16.96 -4.10 19.15
N ARG A 425 -16.68 -5.18 18.49
CA ARG A 425 -16.38 -5.19 17.07
C ARG A 425 -16.96 -6.45 16.42
N TYR A 426 -17.03 -6.47 15.11
CA TYR A 426 -17.56 -7.60 14.37
C TYR A 426 -17.04 -8.94 14.91
N LEU A 427 -17.94 -9.82 15.31
CA LEU A 427 -17.68 -11.12 15.94
C LEU A 427 -16.97 -11.09 17.31
N ILE A 428 -16.76 -9.95 17.93
CA ILE A 428 -16.10 -9.84 19.24
C ILE A 428 -16.90 -8.88 20.12
N ASP A 429 -17.74 -9.42 20.99
CA ASP A 429 -18.70 -8.70 21.84
C ASP A 429 -18.09 -8.13 23.12
N LEU A 430 -16.75 -8.06 23.20
CA LEU A 430 -16.03 -7.60 24.38
C LEU A 430 -14.85 -6.70 23.97
N PRO A 431 -14.43 -5.79 24.84
CA PRO A 431 -13.16 -5.10 24.67
C PRO A 431 -12.03 -6.09 24.41
N SER A 432 -11.17 -5.78 23.47
CA SER A 432 -10.17 -6.72 22.99
C SER A 432 -8.88 -6.00 22.60
N GLY A 433 -7.79 -6.71 22.51
CA GLY A 433 -6.51 -6.08 22.20
C GLY A 433 -5.50 -7.02 21.59
N GLY A 434 -4.29 -6.51 21.44
CA GLY A 434 -3.19 -7.31 20.93
C GLY A 434 -1.86 -6.59 20.94
N ALA A 435 -0.85 -7.38 20.63
CA ALA A 435 0.52 -6.92 20.45
C ALA A 435 1.12 -7.58 19.21
N GLU A 436 1.89 -6.84 18.46
CA GLU A 436 2.66 -7.37 17.35
C GLU A 436 4.10 -6.89 17.40
N GLU A 437 5.02 -7.80 17.15
CA GLU A 437 6.45 -7.54 17.06
C GLU A 437 7.00 -8.04 15.73
N MET A 438 7.95 -7.30 15.19
CA MET A 438 8.61 -7.65 13.94
C MET A 438 10.10 -7.38 14.01
N LEU A 439 10.87 -8.29 13.43
CA LEU A 439 12.29 -8.13 13.15
C LEU A 439 12.56 -8.48 11.70
N ASN A 440 13.22 -7.59 10.98
CA ASN A 440 13.73 -7.83 9.63
C ASN A 440 15.21 -7.45 9.56
N VAL A 441 16.06 -8.40 9.22
CA VAL A 441 17.51 -8.21 9.08
C VAL A 441 17.90 -8.52 7.65
N LYS A 442 18.40 -7.53 6.93
CA LYS A 442 18.94 -7.68 5.59
C LYS A 442 20.42 -7.37 5.57
N TYR A 443 21.21 -8.31 5.03
CA TYR A 443 22.64 -8.16 4.82
C TYR A 443 23.00 -8.39 3.36
N GLY A 444 23.63 -7.44 2.71
CA GLY A 444 24.07 -7.54 1.33
C GLY A 444 23.83 -6.26 0.55
N ARG A 445 23.99 -6.31 -0.77
CA ARG A 445 23.79 -5.18 -1.69
C ARG A 445 23.12 -5.64 -2.98
N GLY A 446 22.19 -4.85 -3.48
CA GLY A 446 21.49 -5.13 -4.73
C GLY A 446 20.80 -6.50 -4.71
N ASP A 447 21.06 -7.31 -5.72
CA ASP A 447 20.53 -8.65 -5.86
C ASP A 447 21.32 -9.73 -5.08
N ASN A 448 22.41 -9.34 -4.39
CA ASN A 448 23.22 -10.20 -3.53
C ASN A 448 22.92 -9.89 -2.06
N TYR A 449 21.99 -10.60 -1.46
CA TYR A 449 21.60 -10.39 -0.07
C TYR A 449 21.08 -11.65 0.63
N LEU A 450 21.22 -11.62 1.95
CA LEU A 450 20.51 -12.49 2.90
C LEU A 450 19.49 -11.63 3.65
N GLU A 451 18.23 -12.06 3.71
CA GLU A 451 17.18 -11.44 4.51
C GLU A 451 16.59 -12.47 5.47
N ILE A 452 16.50 -12.10 6.73
CA ILE A 452 15.86 -12.87 7.80
C ILE A 452 14.73 -12.01 8.35
N TYR A 453 13.51 -12.51 8.24
CA TYR A 453 12.31 -11.85 8.70
C TYR A 453 11.58 -12.72 9.72
N GLY A 454 11.07 -12.10 10.77
CA GLY A 454 10.22 -12.72 11.76
C GLY A 454 9.14 -11.77 12.24
N ARG A 455 7.94 -12.27 12.46
CA ARG A 455 6.80 -11.57 13.04
C ARG A 455 6.11 -12.46 14.06
N TYR A 456 5.78 -11.87 15.18
CA TYR A 456 5.01 -12.46 16.27
C TYR A 456 3.81 -11.58 16.54
N ARG A 457 2.61 -12.16 16.69
CA ARG A 457 1.38 -11.44 17.02
C ARG A 457 0.59 -12.25 18.03
N LYS A 458 0.15 -11.58 19.09
CA LYS A 458 -0.86 -12.07 20.02
C LYS A 458 -2.06 -11.14 19.92
N ALA A 459 -3.25 -11.66 19.67
CA ALA A 459 -4.46 -10.87 19.54
C ALA A 459 -5.68 -11.68 19.94
N ASP A 460 -6.64 -10.99 20.53
CA ASP A 460 -7.95 -11.56 20.81
C ASP A 460 -8.71 -11.79 19.51
N GLN A 461 -9.19 -13.00 19.29
CA GLN A 461 -9.93 -13.42 18.10
C GLN A 461 -11.20 -14.17 18.49
N HIS A 462 -12.19 -14.09 17.61
CA HIS A 462 -13.36 -14.93 17.69
C HIS A 462 -13.02 -16.34 17.19
N VAL A 463 -13.35 -17.33 17.99
CA VAL A 463 -13.15 -18.75 17.64
C VAL A 463 -14.39 -19.52 18.01
N VAL A 464 -14.79 -20.44 17.14
CA VAL A 464 -15.89 -21.38 17.42
C VAL A 464 -15.29 -22.69 17.93
N ILE A 465 -15.68 -23.08 19.15
CA ILE A 465 -15.25 -24.32 19.78
C ILE A 465 -16.52 -25.08 20.21
N ASP A 466 -16.70 -26.29 19.74
CA ASP A 466 -17.88 -27.14 20.05
C ASP A 466 -19.22 -26.41 19.86
N ASP A 467 -19.40 -25.73 18.72
CA ASP A 467 -20.54 -24.87 18.37
C ASP A 467 -20.77 -23.66 19.31
N SER A 468 -19.82 -23.39 20.19
CA SER A 468 -19.84 -22.21 21.07
C SER A 468 -18.89 -21.13 20.58
N SER A 469 -19.41 -19.91 20.46
CA SER A 469 -18.63 -18.73 20.08
C SER A 469 -17.89 -18.18 21.30
N MET A 470 -16.58 -18.01 21.19
CA MET A 470 -15.72 -17.52 22.27
C MET A 470 -14.69 -16.51 21.75
N VAL A 471 -14.35 -15.54 22.57
CA VAL A 471 -13.22 -14.62 22.32
C VAL A 471 -12.02 -15.09 23.12
N ILE A 472 -10.99 -15.50 22.40
CA ILE A 472 -9.79 -16.04 23.03
C ILE A 472 -8.52 -15.40 22.44
N PRO A 473 -7.43 -15.31 23.21
CA PRO A 473 -6.16 -14.87 22.67
C PRO A 473 -5.55 -15.96 21.77
N VAL A 474 -5.32 -15.59 20.52
CA VAL A 474 -4.62 -16.42 19.53
C VAL A 474 -3.23 -15.85 19.31
N VAL A 475 -2.24 -16.74 19.34
CA VAL A 475 -0.86 -16.38 19.06
C VAL A 475 -0.50 -16.89 17.68
N ASN A 476 0.02 -16.04 16.82
CA ASN A 476 0.53 -16.44 15.53
C ASN A 476 1.91 -15.84 15.27
N GLY A 477 2.71 -16.59 14.55
CA GLY A 477 4.03 -16.18 14.15
C GLY A 477 4.35 -16.59 12.72
N SER A 478 5.19 -15.82 12.09
CA SER A 478 5.73 -16.15 10.78
C SER A 478 7.20 -15.79 10.70
N GLY A 479 7.94 -16.56 9.93
CA GLY A 479 9.34 -16.30 9.67
C GLY A 479 9.71 -16.63 8.24
N GLN A 480 10.73 -15.94 7.73
CA GLN A 480 11.20 -16.12 6.38
C GLN A 480 12.70 -15.90 6.31
N ILE A 481 13.38 -16.75 5.56
CA ILE A 481 14.79 -16.59 5.19
C ILE A 481 14.85 -16.52 3.67
N THR A 482 15.45 -15.46 3.13
CA THR A 482 15.63 -15.28 1.70
C THR A 482 17.11 -15.09 1.41
N LEU A 483 17.67 -15.92 0.53
CA LEU A 483 18.99 -15.74 -0.04
C LEU A 483 18.85 -15.40 -1.51
N SER A 484 19.41 -14.28 -1.94
CA SER A 484 19.46 -13.85 -3.33
C SER A 484 20.90 -13.65 -3.77
N GLN A 485 21.23 -14.14 -4.96
CA GLN A 485 22.56 -14.06 -5.56
C GLN A 485 22.48 -13.79 -7.05
N GLU A 486 23.24 -12.84 -7.55
CA GLU A 486 23.41 -12.59 -8.97
C GLU A 486 24.70 -13.23 -9.46
N VAL A 487 24.59 -14.13 -10.43
CA VAL A 487 25.69 -14.85 -11.06
C VAL A 487 25.55 -14.68 -12.58
N GLU A 488 26.50 -14.01 -13.24
CA GLU A 488 26.52 -13.85 -14.71
C GLU A 488 25.18 -13.37 -15.32
N HIS A 489 24.55 -12.35 -14.70
CA HIS A 489 23.25 -11.80 -15.12
C HIS A 489 22.02 -12.71 -14.83
N ILE A 490 22.21 -13.81 -14.13
CA ILE A 490 21.13 -14.64 -13.61
C ILE A 490 20.97 -14.34 -12.13
N ILE A 491 19.77 -13.98 -11.72
CA ILE A 491 19.42 -13.80 -10.31
C ILE A 491 18.84 -15.10 -9.81
N LEU A 492 19.50 -15.72 -8.84
CA LEU A 492 19.04 -16.90 -8.12
C LEU A 492 18.48 -16.47 -6.77
N GLN A 493 17.27 -16.87 -6.46
CA GLN A 493 16.65 -16.57 -5.17
C GLN A 493 16.07 -17.84 -4.55
N SER A 494 16.50 -18.12 -3.33
CA SER A 494 15.98 -19.21 -2.50
C SER A 494 15.23 -18.59 -1.33
N ARG A 495 14.04 -19.08 -1.01
CA ARG A 495 13.28 -18.64 0.16
C ARG A 495 12.73 -19.84 0.91
N MET A 496 12.85 -19.77 2.23
CA MET A 496 12.15 -20.63 3.17
C MET A 496 11.24 -19.76 4.02
N GLY A 497 10.00 -20.18 4.19
CA GLY A 497 9.04 -19.53 5.05
C GLY A 497 8.33 -20.52 5.95
N PHE A 498 7.97 -20.08 7.15
CA PHE A 498 7.14 -20.85 8.07
C PHE A 498 6.10 -19.94 8.71
N ARG A 499 4.97 -20.50 9.05
CA ARG A 499 3.89 -19.86 9.82
C ARG A 499 3.39 -20.84 10.84
N TRP A 500 2.99 -20.34 12.00
CA TRP A 500 2.31 -21.11 13.02
C TRP A 500 1.24 -20.26 13.69
N GLU A 501 0.22 -20.91 14.18
CA GLU A 501 -0.89 -20.33 14.90
C GLU A 501 -1.25 -21.27 16.05
N GLU A 502 -1.37 -20.70 17.24
CA GLU A 502 -1.68 -21.44 18.48
C GLU A 502 -2.92 -20.80 19.12
N ASN A 503 -3.94 -21.62 19.31
CA ASN A 503 -5.07 -21.30 20.14
C ASN A 503 -4.65 -21.52 21.60
N THR A 504 -4.58 -20.45 22.40
CA THR A 504 -4.07 -20.51 23.76
C THR A 504 -4.99 -21.22 24.74
N GLU A 505 -6.28 -21.39 24.43
CA GLU A 505 -7.26 -22.09 25.27
C GLU A 505 -7.23 -23.60 25.01
N THR A 506 -7.24 -24.02 23.76
CA THR A 506 -7.26 -25.43 23.40
C THR A 506 -5.87 -26.04 23.29
N GLY A 507 -4.82 -25.21 23.15
CA GLY A 507 -3.46 -25.66 22.84
C GLY A 507 -3.32 -26.21 21.42
N GLU A 508 -4.33 -26.03 20.56
CA GLU A 508 -4.26 -26.43 19.15
C GLU A 508 -3.21 -25.60 18.43
N LEU A 509 -2.31 -26.28 17.73
CA LEU A 509 -1.19 -25.66 17.04
C LEU A 509 -1.20 -26.05 15.56
N LYS A 510 -1.53 -25.09 14.70
CA LYS A 510 -1.47 -25.21 13.24
C LYS A 510 -0.14 -24.70 12.72
N ARG A 511 0.41 -25.35 11.70
CA ARG A 511 1.71 -24.99 11.12
C ARG A 511 1.68 -25.05 9.60
N GLY A 512 2.45 -24.16 8.97
CA GLY A 512 2.66 -24.14 7.54
C GLY A 512 4.14 -23.88 7.21
N PHE A 513 4.62 -24.51 6.15
CA PHE A 513 5.98 -24.36 5.66
C PHE A 513 5.99 -24.21 4.14
N VAL A 514 6.83 -23.31 3.64
CA VAL A 514 7.02 -23.09 2.21
C VAL A 514 8.49 -22.98 1.88
N ILE A 515 8.88 -23.53 0.75
CA ILE A 515 10.19 -23.31 0.14
C ILE A 515 10.01 -23.01 -1.34
N TYR A 516 10.73 -22.02 -1.84
CA TYR A 516 10.84 -21.83 -3.27
C TYR A 516 12.26 -21.56 -3.72
N GLN A 517 12.51 -21.94 -4.97
CA GLN A 517 13.68 -21.60 -5.73
C GLN A 517 13.26 -20.85 -6.99
N GLN A 518 13.83 -19.68 -7.22
CA GLN A 518 13.55 -18.85 -8.39
C GLN A 518 14.84 -18.52 -9.12
N ALA A 519 14.81 -18.58 -10.44
CA ALA A 519 15.89 -18.12 -11.30
C ALA A 519 15.34 -17.09 -12.29
N GLY A 520 16.00 -15.95 -12.41
CA GLY A 520 15.58 -14.87 -13.32
C GLY A 520 16.73 -14.32 -14.13
N ARG A 521 16.45 -13.89 -15.35
CA ARG A 521 17.42 -13.21 -16.23
C ARG A 521 16.81 -11.98 -16.86
N LYS A 522 17.59 -10.90 -16.90
CA LYS A 522 17.23 -9.66 -17.60
C LYS A 522 17.75 -9.70 -19.03
N PHE A 523 16.90 -9.38 -20.00
CA PHE A 523 17.20 -9.24 -21.42
C PHE A 523 16.75 -7.86 -21.89
N GLY A 524 17.62 -6.86 -21.86
CA GLY A 524 17.24 -5.47 -22.13
C GLY A 524 16.14 -5.00 -21.15
N ASN A 525 14.97 -4.66 -21.69
CA ASN A 525 13.81 -4.23 -20.89
C ASN A 525 12.91 -5.39 -20.41
N SER A 526 13.20 -6.62 -20.81
CA SER A 526 12.41 -7.80 -20.45
C SER A 526 13.10 -8.60 -19.35
N LYS A 527 12.29 -9.22 -18.46
CA LYS A 527 12.76 -10.16 -17.45
C LYS A 527 12.04 -11.49 -17.66
N LEU A 528 12.79 -12.57 -17.54
CA LEU A 528 12.24 -13.92 -17.53
C LEU A 528 12.53 -14.57 -16.18
N TRP A 529 11.50 -15.12 -15.53
CA TRP A 529 11.60 -15.80 -14.26
C TRP A 529 11.05 -17.22 -14.35
N LEU A 530 11.75 -18.15 -13.71
CA LEU A 530 11.25 -19.50 -13.46
C LEU A 530 11.25 -19.72 -11.95
N ARG A 531 10.12 -20.14 -11.39
CA ARG A 531 9.97 -20.45 -9.96
C ARG A 531 9.45 -21.87 -9.78
N ILE A 532 10.01 -22.57 -8.82
CA ILE A 532 9.52 -23.85 -8.31
C ILE A 532 9.22 -23.64 -6.85
N THR A 533 8.00 -23.95 -6.44
CA THR A 533 7.51 -23.78 -5.07
C THR A 533 7.01 -25.12 -4.54
N ALA A 534 7.36 -25.43 -3.31
CA ALA A 534 6.79 -26.54 -2.54
C ALA A 534 6.28 -25.98 -1.20
N PHE A 535 5.09 -26.40 -0.80
CA PHE A 535 4.51 -26.03 0.49
C PHE A 535 3.89 -27.24 1.18
N ARG A 536 3.82 -27.17 2.50
CA ARG A 536 3.17 -28.16 3.34
C ARG A 536 2.65 -27.50 4.60
N GLY A 537 1.42 -27.83 5.02
CA GLY A 537 0.88 -27.37 6.29
C GLY A 537 -0.63 -27.22 6.28
N GLU A 538 -1.15 -26.87 7.43
CA GLU A 538 -2.57 -26.62 7.72
C GLU A 538 -2.92 -25.14 7.56
N LEU A 539 -1.89 -24.26 7.55
CA LEU A 539 -2.06 -22.82 7.37
C LEU A 539 -1.72 -22.39 5.94
N PRO A 540 -2.51 -21.53 5.32
CA PRO A 540 -2.18 -20.95 4.02
C PRO A 540 -0.92 -20.09 4.13
N LEU A 541 -0.01 -20.26 3.17
CA LEU A 541 1.22 -19.50 3.03
C LEU A 541 1.14 -18.70 1.73
N TYR A 542 0.95 -17.39 1.83
CA TYR A 542 0.88 -16.53 0.67
C TYR A 542 2.29 -16.25 0.14
N LEU A 543 2.48 -16.54 -1.13
CA LEU A 543 3.65 -16.15 -1.89
C LEU A 543 3.26 -14.98 -2.79
N TYR A 544 3.68 -13.79 -2.43
CA TYR A 544 3.51 -12.65 -3.31
C TYR A 544 4.40 -12.82 -4.53
N GLU A 545 3.81 -12.77 -5.69
CA GLU A 545 4.51 -12.76 -6.96
C GLU A 545 4.86 -11.33 -7.31
N ASN A 546 6.16 -11.03 -7.38
CA ASN A 546 6.60 -9.82 -8.06
C ASN A 546 6.50 -10.09 -9.57
N ASN A 547 5.47 -9.59 -10.20
CA ASN A 547 5.34 -9.60 -11.65
C ASN A 547 6.23 -8.55 -12.31
#